data_90f53a2c055bdd703b0bef50a2856436
#
_entry.id   90f53a2c055bdd703b0bef50a2856436
#
_cell.length_a   1.000
_cell.length_b   1.000
_cell.length_c   1.000
_cell.angle_alpha   90.00
_cell.angle_beta   90.00
_cell.angle_gamma   90.00
#
_symmetry.space_group_name_H-M   'P 1'
#
loop_
_entity.id
_entity.type
_entity.pdbx_description
1 polymer ?
#
loop_
_entity_poly.entity_id
_entity_poly.type
_entity_poly.pdbx_seq_one_letter_code
_entity_poly.pdbx_strand_id
1 'polypeptide(L)' 'GNTLKILYVSGEESVKQIKLRASRLGVTSDNLSLMAETDIQAILEQVRVVKPDILIVD' A
#
# COMPACT_ATOMS: atom_id res chain seq x y z
N GLY A 1 3.39 -0.61 -20.07
CA GLY A 1 4.26 -0.94 -19.07
C GLY A 1 3.88 -2.20 -18.34
N ASN A 2 4.87 -2.86 -17.88
CA ASN A 2 4.72 -4.10 -17.13
C ASN A 2 4.83 -3.87 -15.64
N THR A 3 4.44 -2.68 -15.21
CA THR A 3 4.59 -2.32 -13.81
C THR A 3 3.34 -2.71 -13.05
N LEU A 4 3.54 -3.51 -12.00
CA LEU A 4 2.45 -3.93 -11.14
C LEU A 4 2.08 -2.81 -10.18
N LYS A 5 0.78 -2.65 -9.96
CA LYS A 5 0.29 -1.74 -8.93
C LYS A 5 0.16 -2.52 -7.63
N ILE A 6 0.79 -2.02 -6.59
CA ILE A 6 0.79 -2.67 -5.28
C ILE A 6 0.15 -1.73 -4.27
N LEU A 7 -0.81 -2.26 -3.52
CA LEU A 7 -1.40 -1.54 -2.40
C LEU A 7 -1.00 -2.23 -1.11
N TYR A 8 -0.27 -1.53 -0.28
CA TYR A 8 0.16 -2.03 1.02
C TYR A 8 -0.67 -1.36 2.12
N VAL A 9 -1.35 -2.17 2.91
CA VAL A 9 -2.21 -1.68 3.99
C VAL A 9 -1.66 -2.18 5.31
N SER A 10 -1.49 -1.28 6.27
CA SER A 10 -1.08 -1.64 7.63
C SER A 10 -2.07 -1.08 8.63
N GLY A 11 -2.47 -1.91 9.57
CA GLY A 11 -3.34 -1.49 10.67
C GLY A 11 -2.57 -1.06 11.91
N GLU A 12 -1.28 -1.33 11.97
CA GLU A 12 -0.46 -1.03 13.14
C GLU A 12 0.50 0.13 12.94
N GLU A 13 1.03 0.26 11.75
CA GLU A 13 2.03 1.27 11.45
C GLU A 13 1.43 2.45 10.69
N SER A 14 2.01 3.63 10.90
CA SER A 14 1.64 4.80 10.12
C SER A 14 2.23 4.71 8.72
N VAL A 15 1.65 5.45 7.79
CA VAL A 15 2.17 5.52 6.42
C VAL A 15 3.63 5.99 6.43
N LYS A 16 3.96 6.90 7.32
CA LYS A 16 5.33 7.42 7.44
C LYS A 16 6.33 6.32 7.76
N GLN A 17 5.98 5.42 8.67
CA GLN A 17 6.85 4.30 9.05
C GLN A 17 7.02 3.32 7.90
N ILE A 18 5.93 3.00 7.22
CA ILE A 18 5.98 2.10 6.06
C ILE A 18 6.86 2.69 4.97
N LYS A 19 6.72 3.99 4.74
CA LYS A 19 7.47 4.68 3.71
C LYS A 19 8.97 4.68 4.01
N LEU A 20 9.34 4.86 5.28
CA LEU A 20 10.73 4.79 5.70
C LEU A 20 11.31 3.40 5.48
N ARG A 21 10.55 2.37 5.79
CA ARG A 21 10.98 0.98 5.59
C ARG A 21 11.18 0.68 4.11
N ALA A 22 10.23 1.09 3.29
CA ALA A 22 10.31 0.88 1.85
C ALA A 22 11.54 1.57 1.27
N SER A 23 11.83 2.76 1.74
CA SER A 23 13.01 3.52 1.31
C SER A 23 14.30 2.79 1.65
N ARG A 24 14.38 2.20 2.85
CA ARG A 24 15.55 1.43 3.27
C ARG A 24 15.78 0.21 2.40
N LEU A 25 14.70 -0.40 1.96
CA LEU A 25 14.78 -1.60 1.12
C LEU A 25 14.99 -1.27 -0.35
N GLY A 26 15.03 0.00 -0.69
CA GLY A 26 15.20 0.43 -2.06
C GLY A 26 13.94 0.30 -2.90
N VAL A 27 12.79 0.13 -2.24
CA VAL A 27 11.52 0.04 -2.93
C VAL A 27 10.97 1.45 -3.11
N THR A 28 11.24 2.04 -4.25
CA THR A 28 10.72 3.36 -4.59
C THR A 28 9.99 3.22 -5.91
N SER A 29 8.71 3.01 -5.85
CA SER A 29 7.92 2.83 -7.06
C SER A 29 6.69 3.72 -7.00
N ASP A 30 6.40 4.39 -8.13
CA ASP A 30 5.19 5.19 -8.25
C ASP A 30 3.94 4.32 -8.24
N ASN A 31 4.14 3.00 -8.39
CA ASN A 31 3.04 2.05 -8.40
C ASN A 31 2.80 1.41 -7.03
N LEU A 32 3.56 1.83 -6.04
CA LEU A 32 3.35 1.37 -4.66
C LEU A 32 2.53 2.40 -3.91
N SER A 33 1.34 2.01 -3.51
CA SER A 33 0.46 2.85 -2.70
C SER A 33 0.46 2.34 -1.27
N LEU A 34 0.54 3.27 -0.32
CA LEU A 34 0.59 2.94 1.10
C LEU A 34 -0.66 3.45 1.79
N MET A 35 -1.20 2.64 2.68
CA MET A 35 -2.41 2.99 3.41
C MET A 35 -2.33 2.52 4.84
N ALA A 36 -2.65 3.39 5.79
CA ALA A 36 -2.78 3.03 7.19
C ALA A 36 -4.25 3.01 7.53
N GLU A 37 -4.81 1.82 7.70
CA GLU A 37 -6.25 1.68 7.92
C GLU A 37 -6.56 0.35 8.58
N THR A 38 -7.52 0.35 9.48
CA THR A 38 -7.99 -0.87 10.14
C THR A 38 -9.41 -1.25 9.70
N ASP A 39 -10.15 -0.33 9.10
CA ASP A 39 -11.51 -0.57 8.65
C ASP A 39 -11.50 -1.29 7.30
N ILE A 40 -12.05 -2.50 7.32
CA ILE A 40 -12.10 -3.33 6.12
C ILE A 40 -12.87 -2.65 4.97
N GLN A 41 -13.93 -1.93 5.29
CA GLN A 41 -14.72 -1.28 4.25
C GLN A 41 -13.93 -0.15 3.59
N ALA A 42 -13.14 0.59 4.37
CA ALA A 42 -12.29 1.63 3.83
C ALA A 42 -11.21 1.04 2.92
N ILE A 43 -10.67 -0.12 3.32
CA ILE A 43 -9.68 -0.83 2.51
C ILE A 43 -10.30 -1.28 1.19
N LEU A 44 -11.50 -1.84 1.23
CA LEU A 44 -12.19 -2.31 0.03
C LEU A 44 -12.51 -1.16 -0.92
N GLU A 45 -12.88 0.00 -0.39
CA GLU A 45 -13.12 1.17 -1.21
C GLU A 45 -11.85 1.61 -1.92
N GLN A 46 -10.73 1.60 -1.19
CA GLN A 46 -9.45 1.98 -1.78
C GLN A 46 -9.03 1.00 -2.86
N VAL A 47 -9.30 -0.28 -2.66
CA VAL A 47 -9.01 -1.30 -3.67
C VAL A 47 -9.78 -1.01 -4.96
N ARG A 48 -11.02 -0.56 -4.83
CA ARG A 48 -11.84 -0.21 -6.00
C ARG A 48 -11.29 0.99 -6.75
N VAL A 49 -10.75 1.95 -6.02
CA VAL A 49 -10.20 3.17 -6.62
C VAL A 49 -8.84 2.91 -7.25
N VAL A 50 -7.95 2.26 -6.51
CA VAL A 50 -6.57 2.01 -6.95
C VAL A 50 -6.50 0.87 -7.96
N LYS A 51 -7.34 -0.14 -7.81
CA LYS A 51 -7.33 -1.35 -8.63
C LYS A 51 -5.94 -1.98 -8.67
N PRO A 52 -5.39 -2.34 -7.48
CA PRO A 52 -4.05 -2.90 -7.43
C PRO A 52 -4.00 -4.30 -8.01
N ASP A 53 -2.85 -4.66 -8.54
CA ASP A 53 -2.60 -6.03 -8.98
C ASP A 53 -2.24 -6.91 -7.80
N ILE A 54 -1.63 -6.32 -6.78
CA ILE A 54 -1.24 -7.01 -5.55
C ILE A 54 -1.72 -6.20 -4.36
N LEU A 55 -2.38 -6.87 -3.43
CA LEU A 55 -2.81 -6.26 -2.18
C LEU A 55 -2.09 -6.94 -1.03
N ILE A 56 -1.38 -6.16 -0.24
CA ILE A 56 -0.69 -6.66 0.96
C ILE A 56 -1.36 -6.03 2.17
N VAL A 57 -1.83 -6.87 3.07
CA VAL A 57 -2.45 -6.40 4.32
C VAL A 57 -1.62 -6.96 5.48
N ASP A 58 -1.13 -6.05 6.30
CA ASP A 58 -0.30 -6.41 7.44
C ASP A 58 -1.01 -6.07 8.75
#